data_97f31756c0e209b73058c58628f11ec2
#
_entry.id   97f31756c0e209b73058c58628f11ec2
#
_cell.length_a   1.000
_cell.length_b   1.000
_cell.length_c   1.000
_cell.angle_alpha   90.00
_cell.angle_beta   90.00
_cell.angle_gamma   90.00
#
_symmetry.space_group_name_H-M   'P 1'
#
loop_
_entity.id
_entity.type
_entity.pdbx_description
1 polymer ?
#
loop_
_entity_poly.entity_id
_entity_poly.type
_entity_poly.pdbx_seq_one_letter_code
_entity_poly.pdbx_strand_id
1 'polypeptide(L)'
;MSYIDFLAKFGISSAHPGGFSLTKKILEPEEIEKHQRVLDVGCGTGKTSEYLAKQYKCQVSALDLHPLMLEKAKERFNKEQLDIELIQGDVQRLPFPDEQFDFIIAESVTAFTEISLTLREYFRVLKKGGVLLDLEMTSNSSLSEYEKKDIRRIYGITRVLTENEWIAALKDCGFKEITGMKRENIQAPDHPPLELTDFNIGSLSFEALKIWLDHLDMMKKYEQVLDYRVYRASKQGT
;
A
#
# COMPACT_ATOMS: atom_id res chain seq x y z
N MET A 1 9.30 19.54 -0.98
CA MET A 1 8.12 18.63 -1.10
C MET A 1 8.64 17.22 -1.32
N SER A 2 8.19 16.25 -0.52
CA SER A 2 8.51 14.84 -0.71
C SER A 2 7.67 14.21 -1.83
N TYR A 3 7.98 12.94 -2.20
CA TYR A 3 7.17 12.17 -3.15
C TYR A 3 5.74 11.94 -2.59
N ILE A 4 5.61 11.63 -1.31
CA ILE A 4 4.31 11.45 -0.65
C ILE A 4 3.50 12.75 -0.62
N ASP A 5 4.13 13.90 -0.30
CA ASP A 5 3.44 15.20 -0.37
C ASP A 5 2.94 15.52 -1.79
N PHE A 6 3.73 15.12 -2.81
CA PHE A 6 3.33 15.26 -4.21
C PHE A 6 2.06 14.43 -4.50
N LEU A 7 2.05 13.15 -4.13
CA LEU A 7 0.86 12.29 -4.31
C LEU A 7 -0.36 12.87 -3.60
N ALA A 8 -0.19 13.31 -2.35
CA ALA A 8 -1.26 13.91 -1.54
C ALA A 8 -1.81 15.19 -2.16
N LYS A 9 -0.93 16.11 -2.58
CA LYS A 9 -1.32 17.40 -3.18
C LYS A 9 -2.15 17.21 -4.44
N PHE A 10 -1.76 16.26 -5.29
CA PHE A 10 -2.41 16.02 -6.57
C PHE A 10 -3.51 14.94 -6.52
N GLY A 11 -3.85 14.44 -5.32
CA GLY A 11 -4.91 13.45 -5.15
C GLY A 11 -4.71 12.17 -5.96
N ILE A 12 -3.44 11.78 -6.16
CA ILE A 12 -3.13 10.61 -6.96
C ILE A 12 -3.56 9.37 -6.17
N SER A 13 -4.66 8.77 -6.60
CA SER A 13 -5.17 7.54 -6.02
C SER A 13 -4.50 6.33 -6.67
N SER A 14 -4.35 5.25 -5.89
CA SER A 14 -3.75 4.00 -6.38
C SER A 14 -2.38 4.22 -7.05
N ALA A 15 -1.53 5.04 -6.40
CA ALA A 15 -0.18 5.37 -6.87
C ALA A 15 0.80 4.18 -6.79
N HIS A 16 0.34 3.04 -6.30
CA HIS A 16 1.11 1.81 -6.26
C HIS A 16 1.23 1.17 -7.65
N PRO A 17 2.24 0.34 -7.89
CA PRO A 17 2.40 -0.40 -9.13
C PRO A 17 1.16 -1.24 -9.46
N GLY A 18 0.76 -1.29 -10.72
CA GLY A 18 -0.43 -2.00 -11.17
C GLY A 18 -1.75 -1.25 -10.97
N GLY A 19 -1.74 -0.17 -10.18
CA GLY A 19 -2.91 0.70 -9.94
C GLY A 19 -4.13 -0.06 -9.44
N PHE A 20 -5.28 0.59 -9.45
CA PHE A 20 -6.52 0.03 -8.92
C PHE A 20 -6.99 -1.28 -9.59
N SER A 21 -6.55 -1.54 -10.82
CA SER A 21 -6.82 -2.81 -11.50
C SER A 21 -6.14 -3.98 -10.80
N LEU A 22 -4.94 -3.77 -10.27
CA LEU A 22 -4.23 -4.76 -9.46
C LEU A 22 -4.94 -4.99 -8.13
N THR A 23 -5.33 -3.91 -7.43
CA THR A 23 -6.10 -4.00 -6.17
C THR A 23 -7.29 -4.94 -6.30
N LYS A 24 -8.09 -4.77 -7.37
CA LYS A 24 -9.25 -5.65 -7.61
C LYS A 24 -8.84 -7.11 -7.78
N LYS A 25 -7.78 -7.37 -8.53
CA LYS A 25 -7.32 -8.74 -8.81
C LYS A 25 -6.73 -9.44 -7.60
N ILE A 26 -6.06 -8.73 -6.72
CA ILE A 26 -5.53 -9.33 -5.48
C ILE A 26 -6.63 -9.59 -4.44
N LEU A 27 -7.71 -8.81 -4.49
CA LEU A 27 -8.85 -8.97 -3.59
C LEU A 27 -9.87 -10.02 -4.09
N GLU A 28 -9.96 -10.25 -5.42
CA GLU A 28 -10.93 -11.16 -6.02
C GLU A 28 -10.87 -12.61 -5.47
N PRO A 29 -9.70 -13.22 -5.25
CA PRO A 29 -9.61 -14.56 -4.70
C PRO A 29 -9.83 -14.63 -3.18
N GLU A 30 -9.88 -13.48 -2.49
CA GLU A 30 -10.10 -13.45 -1.06
C GLU A 30 -11.61 -13.47 -0.76
N GLU A 31 -12.02 -14.46 -0.01
CA GLU A 31 -13.43 -14.64 0.38
C GLU A 31 -13.79 -13.68 1.53
N ILE A 32 -13.79 -12.36 1.24
CA ILE A 32 -14.12 -11.34 2.24
C ILE A 32 -15.63 -11.29 2.45
N GLU A 33 -16.08 -11.60 3.66
CA GLU A 33 -17.49 -11.63 4.03
C GLU A 33 -17.96 -10.32 4.69
N LYS A 34 -19.27 -10.05 4.60
CA LYS A 34 -19.90 -8.82 5.12
C LYS A 34 -19.63 -8.56 6.60
N HIS A 35 -19.51 -9.60 7.40
CA HIS A 35 -19.30 -9.46 8.86
C HIS A 35 -17.85 -9.23 9.25
N GLN A 36 -16.91 -9.40 8.32
CA GLN A 36 -15.47 -9.28 8.57
C GLN A 36 -15.02 -7.82 8.64
N ARG A 37 -13.97 -7.62 9.40
CA ARG A 37 -13.32 -6.31 9.58
C ARG A 37 -12.04 -6.24 8.78
N VAL A 38 -11.96 -5.25 7.91
CA VAL A 38 -10.80 -5.02 7.03
C VAL A 38 -10.15 -3.70 7.43
N LEU A 39 -8.85 -3.71 7.61
CA LEU A 39 -8.04 -2.50 7.82
C LEU A 39 -7.29 -2.19 6.50
N ASP A 40 -7.55 -1.02 5.96
CA ASP A 40 -6.83 -0.44 4.82
C ASP A 40 -5.81 0.57 5.38
N VAL A 41 -4.51 0.19 5.38
CA VAL A 41 -3.43 1.02 5.92
C VAL A 41 -2.74 1.80 4.82
N GLY A 42 -2.44 3.09 5.09
CA GLY A 42 -1.99 4.01 4.07
C GLY A 42 -3.05 4.20 2.99
N CYS A 43 -4.31 4.35 3.41
CA CYS A 43 -5.48 4.34 2.53
C CYS A 43 -5.47 5.45 1.47
N GLY A 44 -4.56 6.43 1.57
CA GLY A 44 -4.47 7.55 0.66
C GLY A 44 -5.80 8.28 0.53
N THR A 45 -6.28 8.45 -0.70
CA THR A 45 -7.57 9.10 -0.98
C THR A 45 -8.79 8.16 -0.78
N GLY A 46 -8.61 6.99 -0.17
CA GLY A 46 -9.68 6.07 0.24
C GLY A 46 -10.31 5.22 -0.87
N LYS A 47 -9.63 5.03 -2.02
CA LYS A 47 -10.21 4.31 -3.14
C LYS A 47 -10.37 2.82 -2.88
N THR A 48 -9.38 2.18 -2.29
CA THR A 48 -9.42 0.77 -1.90
C THR A 48 -10.47 0.56 -0.81
N SER A 49 -10.51 1.43 0.21
CA SER A 49 -11.54 1.42 1.25
C SER A 49 -12.97 1.54 0.67
N GLU A 50 -13.19 2.46 -0.28
CA GLU A 50 -14.47 2.60 -0.98
C GLU A 50 -14.87 1.30 -1.68
N TYR A 51 -13.93 0.69 -2.41
CA TYR A 51 -14.18 -0.56 -3.12
C TYR A 51 -14.54 -1.70 -2.18
N LEU A 52 -13.79 -1.87 -1.09
CA LEU A 52 -14.07 -2.87 -0.05
C LEU A 52 -15.49 -2.71 0.51
N ALA A 53 -15.86 -1.50 0.89
CA ALA A 53 -17.18 -1.22 1.46
C ALA A 53 -18.32 -1.46 0.46
N LYS A 54 -18.13 -1.11 -0.82
CA LYS A 54 -19.15 -1.28 -1.85
C LYS A 54 -19.28 -2.70 -2.34
N GLN A 55 -18.15 -3.34 -2.64
CA GLN A 55 -18.12 -4.65 -3.28
C GLN A 55 -18.38 -5.79 -2.30
N TYR A 56 -17.70 -5.76 -1.16
CA TYR A 56 -17.79 -6.84 -0.15
C TYR A 56 -18.77 -6.51 0.97
N LYS A 57 -19.13 -5.23 1.12
CA LYS A 57 -20.02 -4.73 2.18
C LYS A 57 -19.51 -5.08 3.59
N CYS A 58 -18.19 -5.26 3.72
CA CYS A 58 -17.52 -5.56 4.96
C CYS A 58 -17.33 -4.28 5.82
N GLN A 59 -16.91 -4.45 7.07
CA GLN A 59 -16.60 -3.35 7.96
C GLN A 59 -15.17 -2.84 7.66
N VAL A 60 -15.05 -1.60 7.19
CA VAL A 60 -13.76 -1.03 6.79
C VAL A 60 -13.31 0.03 7.78
N SER A 61 -12.08 -0.11 8.28
CA SER A 61 -11.33 0.96 8.94
C SER A 61 -10.21 1.39 7.98
N ALA A 62 -10.11 2.69 7.72
CA ALA A 62 -9.13 3.29 6.81
C ALA A 62 -8.16 4.16 7.60
N LEU A 63 -6.87 3.94 7.48
CA LEU A 63 -5.84 4.67 8.22
C LEU A 63 -4.82 5.27 7.28
N ASP A 64 -4.48 6.54 7.49
CA ASP A 64 -3.35 7.20 6.81
C ASP A 64 -2.65 8.16 7.78
N LEU A 65 -1.37 8.43 7.52
CA LEU A 65 -0.59 9.39 8.30
C LEU A 65 -0.81 10.82 7.79
N HIS A 66 -1.06 10.99 6.48
CA HIS A 66 -1.06 12.28 5.80
C HIS A 66 -2.43 12.98 5.88
N PRO A 67 -2.54 14.16 6.53
CA PRO A 67 -3.84 14.81 6.76
C PRO A 67 -4.59 15.17 5.47
N LEU A 68 -3.90 15.59 4.42
CA LEU A 68 -4.53 15.91 3.13
C LEU A 68 -5.10 14.67 2.43
N MET A 69 -4.47 13.50 2.59
CA MET A 69 -5.01 12.23 2.09
C MET A 69 -6.33 11.90 2.80
N LEU A 70 -6.35 12.04 4.13
CA LEU A 70 -7.55 11.81 4.94
C LEU A 70 -8.68 12.77 4.60
N GLU A 71 -8.38 14.05 4.32
CA GLU A 71 -9.38 15.01 3.87
C GLU A 71 -10.07 14.53 2.58
N LYS A 72 -9.28 14.13 1.58
CA LYS A 72 -9.78 13.60 0.30
C LYS A 72 -10.54 12.27 0.47
N ALA A 73 -10.05 11.38 1.33
CA ALA A 73 -10.76 10.14 1.66
C ALA A 73 -12.11 10.43 2.30
N LYS A 74 -12.17 11.37 3.24
CA LYS A 74 -13.43 11.81 3.89
C LYS A 74 -14.42 12.39 2.89
N GLU A 75 -13.97 13.23 1.98
CA GLU A 75 -14.83 13.77 0.90
C GLU A 75 -15.40 12.65 0.03
N ARG A 76 -14.56 11.67 -0.35
CA ARG A 76 -14.96 10.48 -1.11
C ARG A 76 -16.02 9.67 -0.37
N PHE A 77 -15.79 9.36 0.91
CA PHE A 77 -16.72 8.54 1.69
C PHE A 77 -18.06 9.26 1.91
N ASN A 78 -18.02 10.56 2.17
CA ASN A 78 -19.24 11.38 2.30
C ASN A 78 -20.06 11.44 1.00
N LYS A 79 -19.39 11.66 -0.14
CA LYS A 79 -20.03 11.68 -1.46
C LYS A 79 -20.74 10.38 -1.79
N GLU A 80 -20.13 9.26 -1.43
CA GLU A 80 -20.62 7.92 -1.70
C GLU A 80 -21.51 7.37 -0.57
N GLN A 81 -21.74 8.16 0.50
CA GLN A 81 -22.52 7.79 1.68
C GLN A 81 -22.05 6.48 2.34
N LEU A 82 -20.74 6.31 2.46
CA LEU A 82 -20.11 5.13 3.03
C LEU A 82 -19.80 5.32 4.51
N ASP A 83 -20.15 4.32 5.31
CA ASP A 83 -19.80 4.24 6.74
C ASP A 83 -18.44 3.54 6.89
N ILE A 84 -17.37 4.32 6.74
CA ILE A 84 -15.97 3.87 6.86
C ILE A 84 -15.33 4.64 8.00
N GLU A 85 -14.76 3.93 8.96
CA GLU A 85 -14.00 4.51 10.06
C GLU A 85 -12.68 5.07 9.53
N LEU A 86 -12.51 6.40 9.56
CA LEU A 86 -11.32 7.07 9.03
C LEU A 86 -10.45 7.59 10.16
N ILE A 87 -9.17 7.17 10.19
CA ILE A 87 -8.27 7.39 11.31
C ILE A 87 -6.95 7.98 10.83
N GLN A 88 -6.49 9.03 11.50
CA GLN A 88 -5.11 9.51 11.34
C GLN A 88 -4.20 8.70 12.27
N GLY A 89 -3.19 8.04 11.71
CA GLY A 89 -2.28 7.22 12.52
C GLY A 89 -1.03 6.77 11.78
N ASP A 90 -0.04 6.36 12.57
CA ASP A 90 1.20 5.76 12.09
C ASP A 90 1.06 4.23 12.15
N VAL A 91 1.31 3.57 11.02
CA VAL A 91 1.26 2.11 10.90
C VAL A 91 2.29 1.40 11.79
N GLN A 92 3.33 2.11 12.23
CA GLN A 92 4.32 1.59 13.18
C GLN A 92 3.80 1.54 14.63
N ARG A 93 2.63 2.16 14.87
CA ARG A 93 1.93 2.16 16.17
C ARG A 93 0.43 2.28 15.94
N LEU A 94 -0.19 1.20 15.53
CA LEU A 94 -1.61 1.17 15.20
C LEU A 94 -2.49 1.42 16.44
N PRO A 95 -3.47 2.35 16.36
CA PRO A 95 -4.35 2.70 17.49
C PRO A 95 -5.49 1.70 17.69
N PHE A 96 -5.22 0.43 17.48
CA PHE A 96 -6.21 -0.64 17.58
C PHE A 96 -5.77 -1.70 18.59
N PRO A 97 -6.72 -2.37 19.25
CA PRO A 97 -6.42 -3.52 20.11
C PRO A 97 -5.91 -4.71 19.29
N ASP A 98 -5.33 -5.68 20.00
CA ASP A 98 -4.90 -6.94 19.42
C ASP A 98 -6.10 -7.70 18.81
N GLU A 99 -5.84 -8.47 17.77
CA GLU A 99 -6.80 -9.41 17.17
C GLU A 99 -8.15 -8.78 16.77
N GLN A 100 -8.10 -7.61 16.15
CA GLN A 100 -9.29 -6.86 15.73
C GLN A 100 -9.73 -7.14 14.29
N PHE A 101 -8.78 -7.38 13.36
CA PHE A 101 -9.07 -7.43 11.93
C PHE A 101 -8.94 -8.83 11.35
N ASP A 102 -9.82 -9.14 10.41
CA ASP A 102 -9.77 -10.38 9.62
C ASP A 102 -8.80 -10.22 8.45
N PHE A 103 -8.72 -9.01 7.87
CA PHE A 103 -7.81 -8.67 6.78
C PHE A 103 -7.10 -7.34 7.04
N ILE A 104 -5.85 -7.26 6.60
CA ILE A 104 -5.11 -6.00 6.44
C ILE A 104 -4.69 -5.90 4.97
N ILE A 105 -4.95 -4.74 4.38
CA ILE A 105 -4.52 -4.38 3.04
C ILE A 105 -3.50 -3.25 3.16
N ALA A 106 -2.30 -3.46 2.63
CA ALA A 106 -1.23 -2.47 2.57
C ALA A 106 -0.74 -2.36 1.12
N GLU A 107 -0.85 -1.19 0.52
CA GLU A 107 -0.51 -0.97 -0.88
C GLU A 107 0.59 0.09 -0.98
N SER A 108 1.86 -0.34 -1.02
CA SER A 108 3.05 0.51 -1.04
C SER A 108 3.14 1.42 0.19
N VAL A 109 3.11 0.82 1.36
CA VAL A 109 3.16 1.50 2.66
C VAL A 109 4.34 1.03 3.50
N THR A 110 4.52 -0.28 3.61
CA THR A 110 5.47 -0.91 4.54
C THR A 110 6.93 -0.49 4.24
N ALA A 111 7.30 -0.37 2.96
CA ALA A 111 8.64 0.06 2.54
C ALA A 111 9.01 1.50 2.96
N PHE A 112 8.03 2.35 3.26
CA PHE A 112 8.24 3.73 3.72
C PHE A 112 8.48 3.84 5.23
N THR A 113 8.41 2.74 5.96
CA THR A 113 8.43 2.69 7.42
C THR A 113 9.60 1.87 7.95
N GLU A 114 9.74 1.76 9.28
CA GLU A 114 10.57 0.71 9.86
C GLU A 114 9.83 -0.62 9.73
N ILE A 115 10.20 -1.39 8.71
CA ILE A 115 9.49 -2.59 8.24
C ILE A 115 9.17 -3.56 9.38
N SER A 116 10.15 -3.80 10.26
CA SER A 116 9.98 -4.75 11.36
C SER A 116 8.95 -4.29 12.40
N LEU A 117 8.87 -2.99 12.67
CA LEU A 117 7.86 -2.43 13.59
C LEU A 117 6.47 -2.52 12.96
N THR A 118 6.36 -2.12 11.70
CA THR A 118 5.08 -2.14 10.97
C THR A 118 4.51 -3.55 10.84
N LEU A 119 5.34 -4.52 10.43
CA LEU A 119 4.89 -5.91 10.30
C LEU A 119 4.48 -6.53 11.65
N ARG A 120 5.13 -6.15 12.77
CA ARG A 120 4.70 -6.57 14.11
C ARG A 120 3.35 -5.99 14.49
N GLU A 121 3.08 -4.73 14.16
CA GLU A 121 1.78 -4.11 14.39
C GLU A 121 0.68 -4.75 13.54
N TYR A 122 0.95 -5.04 12.27
CA TYR A 122 0.03 -5.81 11.43
C TYR A 122 -0.27 -7.17 12.04
N PHE A 123 0.77 -7.90 12.44
CA PHE A 123 0.60 -9.20 13.09
C PHE A 123 -0.20 -9.09 14.40
N ARG A 124 0.05 -8.06 15.21
CA ARG A 124 -0.64 -7.86 16.48
C ARG A 124 -2.15 -7.65 16.30
N VAL A 125 -2.54 -6.75 15.39
CA VAL A 125 -3.95 -6.37 15.21
C VAL A 125 -4.75 -7.36 14.35
N LEU A 126 -4.09 -8.24 13.59
CA LEU A 126 -4.75 -9.35 12.90
C LEU A 126 -5.27 -10.38 13.89
N LYS A 127 -6.49 -10.87 13.65
CA LYS A 127 -7.04 -12.04 14.35
C LYS A 127 -6.25 -13.30 14.01
N LYS A 128 -6.39 -14.32 14.82
CA LYS A 128 -5.97 -15.68 14.47
C LYS A 128 -6.74 -16.13 13.23
N GLY A 129 -6.03 -16.64 12.22
CA GLY A 129 -6.56 -16.94 10.90
C GLY A 129 -6.67 -15.72 9.96
N GLY A 130 -6.36 -14.52 10.46
CA GLY A 130 -6.40 -13.30 9.65
C GLY A 130 -5.29 -13.23 8.61
N VAL A 131 -5.53 -12.47 7.55
CA VAL A 131 -4.69 -12.39 6.35
C VAL A 131 -4.15 -10.97 6.16
N LEU A 132 -2.87 -10.87 5.85
CA LEU A 132 -2.21 -9.67 5.34
C LEU A 132 -2.05 -9.80 3.82
N LEU A 133 -2.48 -8.78 3.08
CA LEU A 133 -2.13 -8.54 1.68
C LEU A 133 -1.25 -7.29 1.63
N ASP A 134 0.03 -7.47 1.33
CA ASP A 134 1.04 -6.40 1.33
C ASP A 134 1.66 -6.29 -0.07
N LEU A 135 1.33 -5.22 -0.78
CA LEU A 135 1.85 -4.93 -2.12
C LEU A 135 3.04 -3.99 -2.02
N GLU A 136 4.25 -4.49 -2.28
CA GLU A 136 5.46 -3.74 -2.03
C GLU A 136 6.46 -3.76 -3.20
N MET A 137 7.20 -2.66 -3.32
CA MET A 137 8.37 -2.60 -4.19
C MET A 137 9.37 -3.68 -3.80
N THR A 138 9.81 -4.43 -4.78
CA THR A 138 10.69 -5.57 -4.58
C THR A 138 11.80 -5.56 -5.62
N SER A 139 13.03 -5.76 -5.19
CA SER A 139 14.15 -5.91 -6.10
C SER A 139 14.25 -7.35 -6.62
N ASN A 140 14.43 -7.50 -7.93
CA ASN A 140 14.62 -8.80 -8.58
C ASN A 140 16.03 -9.39 -8.35
N SER A 141 16.99 -8.56 -7.92
CA SER A 141 18.37 -8.94 -7.63
C SER A 141 18.95 -8.09 -6.52
N SER A 142 20.11 -8.51 -6.00
CA SER A 142 20.84 -7.70 -5.05
C SER A 142 21.29 -6.38 -5.70
N LEU A 143 20.81 -5.27 -5.20
CA LEU A 143 21.22 -3.93 -5.62
C LEU A 143 22.53 -3.51 -4.93
N SER A 144 23.36 -2.77 -5.66
CA SER A 144 24.51 -2.08 -5.07
C SER A 144 24.07 -1.01 -4.07
N GLU A 145 24.94 -0.61 -3.17
CA GLU A 145 24.64 0.46 -2.20
C GLU A 145 24.36 1.81 -2.89
N TYR A 146 24.95 2.06 -4.07
CA TYR A 146 24.65 3.23 -4.88
C TYR A 146 23.19 3.21 -5.38
N GLU A 147 22.74 2.10 -5.96
CA GLU A 147 21.37 1.94 -6.45
C GLU A 147 20.34 2.03 -5.32
N LYS A 148 20.59 1.36 -4.20
CA LYS A 148 19.73 1.47 -3.02
C LYS A 148 19.63 2.91 -2.51
N LYS A 149 20.76 3.64 -2.47
CA LYS A 149 20.78 5.04 -2.05
C LYS A 149 20.02 5.95 -3.01
N ASP A 150 20.15 5.72 -4.31
CA ASP A 150 19.46 6.50 -5.34
C ASP A 150 17.94 6.31 -5.26
N ILE A 151 17.47 5.06 -5.16
CA ILE A 151 16.07 4.72 -5.02
C ILE A 151 15.48 5.32 -3.72
N ARG A 152 16.18 5.14 -2.59
CA ARG A 152 15.76 5.71 -1.31
C ARG A 152 15.65 7.23 -1.35
N ARG A 153 16.57 7.91 -2.03
CA ARG A 153 16.57 9.37 -2.17
C ARG A 153 15.33 9.89 -2.89
N ILE A 154 14.86 9.18 -3.92
CA ILE A 154 13.72 9.61 -4.74
C ILE A 154 12.39 9.33 -4.02
N TYR A 155 12.22 8.11 -3.54
CA TYR A 155 10.95 7.68 -2.96
C TYR A 155 10.80 7.95 -1.45
N GLY A 156 11.91 8.12 -0.74
CA GLY A 156 11.90 8.25 0.73
C GLY A 156 11.68 6.92 1.45
N ILE A 157 11.76 5.79 0.75
CA ILE A 157 11.64 4.46 1.37
C ILE A 157 12.85 4.16 2.26
N THR A 158 12.64 3.34 3.29
CA THR A 158 13.69 3.02 4.26
C THR A 158 14.66 1.97 3.72
N ARG A 159 14.13 0.94 3.05
CA ARG A 159 14.92 -0.17 2.48
C ARG A 159 14.32 -0.63 1.16
N VAL A 160 15.18 -1.15 0.28
CA VAL A 160 14.79 -1.87 -0.94
C VAL A 160 15.11 -3.33 -0.70
N LEU A 161 14.09 -4.16 -0.54
CA LEU A 161 14.24 -5.57 -0.23
C LEU A 161 14.03 -6.44 -1.47
N THR A 162 14.73 -7.56 -1.52
CA THR A 162 14.45 -8.67 -2.42
C THR A 162 13.23 -9.47 -1.92
N GLU A 163 12.67 -10.32 -2.77
CA GLU A 163 11.56 -11.22 -2.39
C GLU A 163 11.92 -12.10 -1.19
N ASN A 164 13.14 -12.66 -1.16
CA ASN A 164 13.59 -13.46 -0.03
C ASN A 164 13.70 -12.68 1.27
N GLU A 165 14.15 -11.41 1.21
CA GLU A 165 14.24 -10.54 2.39
C GLU A 165 12.85 -10.15 2.90
N TRP A 166 11.88 -9.88 2.01
CA TRP A 166 10.49 -9.65 2.40
C TRP A 166 9.87 -10.87 3.09
N ILE A 167 10.04 -12.06 2.49
CA ILE A 167 9.56 -13.33 3.09
C ILE A 167 10.23 -13.58 4.45
N ALA A 168 11.52 -13.29 4.59
CA ALA A 168 12.22 -13.41 5.87
C ALA A 168 11.65 -12.46 6.91
N ALA A 169 11.46 -11.17 6.56
CA ALA A 169 10.89 -10.16 7.46
C ALA A 169 9.48 -10.55 7.95
N LEU A 170 8.64 -11.05 7.07
CA LEU A 170 7.31 -11.56 7.43
C LEU A 170 7.40 -12.76 8.38
N LYS A 171 8.27 -13.73 8.09
CA LYS A 171 8.48 -14.90 8.97
C LYS A 171 8.99 -14.52 10.36
N ASP A 172 9.92 -13.58 10.43
CA ASP A 172 10.49 -13.09 11.69
C ASP A 172 9.45 -12.39 12.57
N CYS A 173 8.39 -11.84 11.97
CA CYS A 173 7.25 -11.26 12.67
C CYS A 173 6.17 -12.30 13.05
N GLY A 174 6.32 -13.56 12.66
CA GLY A 174 5.42 -14.67 13.04
C GLY A 174 4.43 -15.09 11.96
N PHE A 175 4.38 -14.42 10.83
CA PHE A 175 3.51 -14.80 9.71
C PHE A 175 3.85 -16.18 9.14
N LYS A 176 2.84 -16.86 8.64
CA LYS A 176 2.90 -18.19 8.01
C LYS A 176 2.22 -18.16 6.65
N GLU A 177 2.30 -19.26 5.91
CA GLU A 177 1.67 -19.42 4.60
C GLU A 177 1.97 -18.25 3.66
N ILE A 178 3.24 -17.82 3.67
CA ILE A 178 3.66 -16.63 2.94
C ILE A 178 3.85 -17.00 1.47
N THR A 179 3.13 -16.30 0.60
CA THR A 179 3.29 -16.39 -0.86
C THR A 179 3.64 -15.02 -1.42
N GLY A 180 4.59 -14.98 -2.35
CA GLY A 180 4.93 -13.80 -3.12
C GLY A 180 4.38 -13.94 -4.54
N MET A 181 3.35 -13.19 -4.89
CA MET A 181 2.78 -13.19 -6.23
C MET A 181 3.48 -12.16 -7.10
N LYS A 182 4.05 -12.61 -8.21
CA LYS A 182 4.69 -11.75 -9.21
C LYS A 182 3.65 -11.09 -10.11
N ARG A 183 4.00 -9.93 -10.65
CA ARG A 183 3.22 -9.20 -11.65
C ARG A 183 2.69 -10.11 -12.77
N GLU A 184 3.55 -10.97 -13.32
CA GLU A 184 3.22 -11.89 -14.41
C GLU A 184 2.06 -12.83 -14.07
N ASN A 185 1.94 -13.21 -12.80
CA ASN A 185 0.93 -14.14 -12.31
C ASN A 185 -0.43 -13.47 -12.07
N ILE A 186 -0.47 -12.12 -12.01
CA ILE A 186 -1.69 -11.38 -11.64
C ILE A 186 -2.40 -10.81 -12.88
N GLN A 187 -1.79 -10.86 -14.07
CA GLN A 187 -2.33 -10.28 -15.33
C GLN A 187 -2.79 -8.81 -15.18
N ALA A 188 -2.07 -8.02 -14.39
CA ALA A 188 -2.33 -6.60 -14.25
C ALA A 188 -1.78 -5.82 -15.45
N PRO A 189 -2.40 -4.69 -15.86
CA PRO A 189 -1.88 -3.85 -16.93
C PRO A 189 -0.47 -3.36 -16.61
N ASP A 190 0.40 -3.32 -17.61
CA ASP A 190 1.77 -2.86 -17.43
C ASP A 190 1.87 -1.41 -16.97
N HIS A 191 1.00 -0.58 -17.48
CA HIS A 191 0.90 0.85 -17.17
C HIS A 191 -0.57 1.20 -16.98
N PRO A 192 -1.14 1.00 -15.76
CA PRO A 192 -2.48 1.47 -15.49
C PRO A 192 -2.49 3.00 -15.66
N PRO A 193 -3.54 3.57 -16.23
CA PRO A 193 -3.67 5.01 -16.28
C PRO A 193 -3.65 5.54 -14.84
N LEU A 194 -2.80 6.52 -14.57
CA LEU A 194 -2.84 7.25 -13.30
C LEU A 194 -4.20 7.91 -13.17
N GLU A 195 -4.92 7.56 -12.14
CA GLU A 195 -6.18 8.22 -11.85
C GLU A 195 -5.89 9.54 -11.15
N LEU A 196 -5.86 10.58 -11.96
CA LEU A 196 -5.61 11.95 -11.54
C LEU A 196 -6.97 12.60 -11.24
N THR A 197 -7.60 12.22 -10.13
CA THR A 197 -8.92 12.75 -9.77
C THR A 197 -8.92 14.25 -9.49
N ASP A 198 -7.79 14.81 -9.04
CA ASP A 198 -7.66 16.22 -8.66
C ASP A 198 -6.52 16.93 -9.40
N PHE A 199 -6.04 16.34 -10.50
CA PHE A 199 -4.91 16.89 -11.23
C PHE A 199 -5.30 18.16 -11.99
N ASN A 200 -4.94 19.30 -11.42
CA ASN A 200 -5.05 20.59 -12.09
C ASN A 200 -3.65 21.01 -12.60
N ILE A 201 -3.47 20.97 -13.91
CA ILE A 201 -2.21 21.38 -14.57
C ILE A 201 -1.80 22.81 -14.18
N GLY A 202 -2.76 23.69 -13.94
CA GLY A 202 -2.51 25.06 -13.51
C GLY A 202 -1.89 25.21 -12.12
N SER A 203 -1.94 24.16 -11.30
CA SER A 203 -1.33 24.11 -9.96
C SER A 203 0.05 23.45 -9.92
N LEU A 204 0.60 23.05 -11.09
CA LEU A 204 1.87 22.36 -11.18
C LEU A 204 3.02 23.34 -10.91
N SER A 205 3.62 23.26 -9.73
CA SER A 205 4.86 24.00 -9.45
C SER A 205 6.05 23.33 -10.13
N PHE A 206 7.12 24.12 -10.36
CA PHE A 206 8.38 23.57 -10.89
C PHE A 206 8.92 22.41 -10.02
N GLU A 207 8.77 22.50 -8.73
CA GLU A 207 9.17 21.46 -7.77
C GLU A 207 8.35 20.17 -7.96
N ALA A 208 7.04 20.28 -8.16
CA ALA A 208 6.17 19.14 -8.44
C ALA A 208 6.51 18.45 -9.76
N LEU A 209 6.74 19.26 -10.80
CA LEU A 209 7.19 18.73 -12.11
C LEU A 209 8.52 17.99 -12.00
N LYS A 210 9.47 18.51 -11.21
CA LYS A 210 10.74 17.86 -10.98
C LYS A 210 10.56 16.49 -10.30
N ILE A 211 9.75 16.40 -9.25
CA ILE A 211 9.46 15.11 -8.57
C ILE A 211 8.87 14.10 -9.55
N TRP A 212 7.95 14.55 -10.38
CA TRP A 212 7.34 13.70 -11.40
C TRP A 212 8.35 13.19 -12.43
N LEU A 213 9.22 14.07 -12.93
CA LEU A 213 10.27 13.68 -13.87
C LEU A 213 11.30 12.76 -13.23
N ASP A 214 11.70 13.03 -11.98
CA ASP A 214 12.61 12.16 -11.21
C ASP A 214 11.99 10.76 -11.01
N HIS A 215 10.68 10.67 -10.77
CA HIS A 215 9.96 9.40 -10.70
C HIS A 215 9.97 8.63 -12.03
N LEU A 216 9.67 9.30 -13.15
CA LEU A 216 9.67 8.66 -14.47
C LEU A 216 11.08 8.18 -14.87
N ASP A 217 12.11 8.98 -14.61
CA ASP A 217 13.50 8.60 -14.84
C ASP A 217 13.91 7.39 -14.01
N MET A 218 13.52 7.37 -12.73
CA MET A 218 13.76 6.27 -11.83
C MET A 218 13.09 4.97 -12.30
N MET A 219 11.82 5.04 -12.68
CA MET A 219 11.09 3.88 -13.22
C MET A 219 11.81 3.29 -14.43
N LYS A 220 12.24 4.16 -15.37
CA LYS A 220 12.97 3.73 -16.58
C LYS A 220 14.36 3.18 -16.27
N LYS A 221 15.09 3.85 -15.37
CA LYS A 221 16.46 3.48 -15.00
C LYS A 221 16.54 2.11 -14.35
N TYR A 222 15.56 1.77 -13.54
CA TYR A 222 15.55 0.54 -12.73
C TYR A 222 14.48 -0.48 -13.15
N GLU A 223 13.87 -0.33 -14.32
CA GLU A 223 12.77 -1.19 -14.81
C GLU A 223 13.09 -2.69 -14.83
N GLN A 224 14.38 -3.05 -14.99
CA GLN A 224 14.82 -4.46 -15.03
C GLN A 224 15.13 -5.03 -13.65
N VAL A 225 15.38 -4.19 -12.66
CA VAL A 225 15.80 -4.62 -11.33
C VAL A 225 14.77 -4.32 -10.24
N LEU A 226 13.90 -3.35 -10.46
CA LEU A 226 12.77 -3.06 -9.59
C LEU A 226 11.48 -3.59 -10.19
N ASP A 227 10.74 -4.27 -9.37
CA ASP A 227 9.42 -4.76 -9.67
C ASP A 227 8.57 -4.64 -8.40
N TYR A 228 7.41 -5.23 -8.38
CA TYR A 228 6.59 -5.35 -7.18
C TYR A 228 6.18 -6.78 -6.94
N ARG A 229 5.83 -7.07 -5.69
CA ARG A 229 5.23 -8.35 -5.28
C ARG A 229 4.03 -8.05 -4.40
N VAL A 230 3.05 -8.93 -4.52
CA VAL A 230 1.96 -9.01 -3.55
C VAL A 230 2.29 -10.16 -2.60
N TYR A 231 2.54 -9.81 -1.35
CA TYR A 231 2.78 -10.78 -0.30
C TYR A 231 1.45 -11.08 0.40
N ARG A 232 0.98 -12.31 0.26
CA ARG A 232 -0.11 -12.84 1.07
C ARG A 232 0.46 -13.65 2.21
N ALA A 233 0.09 -13.31 3.44
CA ALA A 233 0.59 -13.97 4.63
C ALA A 233 -0.52 -14.14 5.67
N SER A 234 -0.50 -15.22 6.45
CA SER A 234 -1.52 -15.50 7.47
C SER A 234 -0.96 -15.46 8.90
N LYS A 235 -1.79 -15.03 9.85
CA LYS A 235 -1.58 -15.23 11.28
C LYS A 235 -2.27 -16.52 11.69
N GLN A 236 -1.50 -17.60 11.80
CA GLN A 236 -2.08 -18.89 12.21
C GLN A 236 -2.66 -18.83 13.64
N GLY A 237 -3.78 -19.51 13.81
CA GLY A 237 -4.30 -19.83 15.13
C GLY A 237 -3.43 -20.90 15.80
N THR A 238 -3.04 -20.70 17.04
CA THR A 238 -2.51 -21.76 17.90
C THR A 238 -3.66 -22.54 18.49
#